data_9498fe46ec4de8f774c0896d9a2fdf37
#
_entry.id   9498fe46ec4de8f774c0896d9a2fdf37
#
_cell.length_a   1.000
_cell.length_b   1.000
_cell.length_c   1.000
_cell.angle_alpha   90.00
_cell.angle_beta   90.00
_cell.angle_gamma   90.00
#
_symmetry.space_group_name_H-M   'P 1'
#
loop_
_entity.id
_entity.type
_entity.pdbx_description
1 polymer ?
#
loop_
_entity_poly.entity_id
_entity_poly.type
_entity_poly.pdbx_seq_one_letter_code
_entity_poly.pdbx_strand_id
1 'polypeptide(L)'
;MSDVRMSDAELLKYAVENGMIDAALVQEKIEMQKREELLNKHPYKIYQGKDGKWYTYLPDKKNGRILKKRTNKKDIEDVVISFWKQEEENPTVDMIFQEWIDSKLAREEISKSTKDRYERQYEQCFSEFGKNKIKSLSEYDVENFVLNAIHDFNLTTKGFSNLRTLIFGIFRLAKKKKLVDFSITELVSDIEISRKSFRREQKTDEEQVFMTNELPRVMDYLEKNQDIVNLGILLLFKTGLRIGELSGLKKCDIDGNVIHVCRTEICYEDDSKSRVFEVRDFPKTEAGIRDVFVPENCSWILQKIRVMNP
;
A
#
# COMPACT_ATOMS: atom_id res chain seq x y z
N MET A 1 -19.52 -29.99 39.29
CA MET A 1 -19.05 -30.62 38.02
C MET A 1 -18.52 -29.52 37.14
N SER A 2 -17.21 -29.38 37.03
CA SER A 2 -16.57 -28.39 36.17
C SER A 2 -16.68 -28.87 34.73
N ASP A 3 -17.41 -28.15 33.91
CA ASP A 3 -17.45 -28.33 32.46
C ASP A 3 -16.05 -28.09 31.90
N VAL A 4 -15.31 -29.16 31.67
CA VAL A 4 -14.03 -29.12 30.96
C VAL A 4 -14.38 -29.01 29.47
N ARG A 5 -14.52 -27.77 28.96
CA ARG A 5 -14.62 -27.53 27.51
C ARG A 5 -13.26 -27.78 26.90
N MET A 6 -13.16 -28.82 26.09
CA MET A 6 -11.99 -29.08 25.26
C MET A 6 -11.83 -27.96 24.20
N SER A 7 -10.60 -27.61 23.91
CA SER A 7 -10.31 -26.70 22.76
C SER A 7 -10.64 -27.42 21.45
N ASP A 8 -10.88 -26.63 20.37
CA ASP A 8 -11.19 -27.18 19.04
C ASP A 8 -10.11 -28.15 18.54
N ALA A 9 -8.84 -27.87 18.84
CA ALA A 9 -7.72 -28.74 18.48
C ALA A 9 -7.76 -30.08 19.25
N GLU A 10 -8.11 -30.08 20.54
CA GLU A 10 -8.28 -31.26 21.34
C GLU A 10 -9.50 -32.09 20.92
N LEU A 11 -10.59 -31.41 20.56
CA LEU A 11 -11.79 -32.06 20.01
C LEU A 11 -11.50 -32.76 18.69
N LEU A 12 -10.77 -32.09 17.76
CA LEU A 12 -10.37 -32.70 16.49
C LEU A 12 -9.46 -33.89 16.69
N LYS A 13 -8.47 -33.79 17.58
CA LYS A 13 -7.56 -34.88 17.88
C LYS A 13 -8.33 -36.09 18.48
N TYR A 14 -9.20 -35.85 19.45
CA TYR A 14 -10.06 -36.87 20.02
C TYR A 14 -10.95 -37.53 18.98
N ALA A 15 -11.57 -36.78 18.10
CA ALA A 15 -12.45 -37.29 17.04
C ALA A 15 -11.72 -38.19 16.02
N VAL A 16 -10.46 -37.84 15.67
CA VAL A 16 -9.61 -38.68 14.80
C VAL A 16 -9.15 -39.95 15.53
N GLU A 17 -8.67 -39.83 16.75
CA GLU A 17 -8.18 -40.98 17.56
C GLU A 17 -9.28 -41.99 17.88
N ASN A 18 -10.53 -41.52 17.99
CA ASN A 18 -11.68 -42.41 18.26
C ASN A 18 -12.47 -42.82 17.00
N GLY A 19 -11.93 -42.58 15.81
CA GLY A 19 -12.54 -42.99 14.52
C GLY A 19 -13.85 -42.28 14.17
N MET A 20 -14.16 -41.17 14.84
CA MET A 20 -15.35 -40.35 14.54
C MET A 20 -15.16 -39.53 13.26
N ILE A 21 -13.91 -39.25 12.89
CA ILE A 21 -13.50 -38.57 11.68
C ILE A 21 -12.47 -39.42 10.97
N ASP A 22 -12.72 -39.74 9.71
CA ASP A 22 -11.74 -40.40 8.84
C ASP A 22 -10.74 -39.36 8.33
N ALA A 23 -9.52 -39.40 8.88
CA ALA A 23 -8.45 -38.48 8.50
C ALA A 23 -8.09 -38.56 7.01
N ALA A 24 -8.17 -39.75 6.40
CA ALA A 24 -7.88 -39.93 4.98
C ALA A 24 -8.94 -39.25 4.10
N LEU A 25 -10.21 -39.38 4.45
CA LEU A 25 -11.32 -38.72 3.75
C LEU A 25 -11.25 -37.19 3.89
N VAL A 26 -10.87 -36.69 5.06
CA VAL A 26 -10.65 -35.24 5.29
C VAL A 26 -9.50 -34.75 4.43
N GLN A 27 -8.37 -35.48 4.40
CA GLN A 27 -7.22 -35.13 3.58
C GLN A 27 -7.57 -35.09 2.09
N GLU A 28 -8.30 -36.07 1.59
CA GLU A 28 -8.76 -36.12 0.20
C GLU A 28 -9.65 -34.91 -0.14
N LYS A 29 -10.58 -34.57 0.74
CA LYS A 29 -11.43 -33.38 0.56
C LYS A 29 -10.62 -32.08 0.53
N ILE A 30 -9.63 -31.94 1.42
CA ILE A 30 -8.75 -30.78 1.44
C ILE A 30 -7.93 -30.69 0.14
N GLU A 31 -7.43 -31.83 -0.37
CA GLU A 31 -6.71 -31.86 -1.64
C GLU A 31 -7.60 -31.52 -2.83
N MET A 32 -8.83 -32.03 -2.85
CA MET A 32 -9.82 -31.68 -3.87
C MET A 32 -10.16 -30.20 -3.86
N GLN A 33 -10.40 -29.63 -2.66
CA GLN A 33 -10.69 -28.21 -2.51
C GLN A 33 -9.53 -27.34 -2.99
N LYS A 34 -8.30 -27.64 -2.57
CA LYS A 34 -7.10 -26.94 -3.05
C LYS A 34 -6.91 -27.06 -4.56
N ARG A 35 -7.21 -28.23 -5.12
CA ARG A 35 -7.18 -28.44 -6.56
C ARG A 35 -8.19 -27.52 -7.28
N GLU A 36 -9.39 -27.42 -6.76
CA GLU A 36 -10.45 -26.57 -7.31
C GLU A 36 -10.10 -25.08 -7.18
N GLU A 37 -9.57 -24.65 -6.03
CA GLU A 37 -9.09 -23.28 -5.82
C GLU A 37 -8.02 -22.88 -6.83
N LEU A 38 -7.03 -23.75 -7.10
CA LEU A 38 -5.97 -23.48 -8.08
C LEU A 38 -6.51 -23.43 -9.52
N LEU A 39 -7.50 -24.25 -9.86
CA LEU A 39 -8.16 -24.22 -11.17
C LEU A 39 -8.99 -22.94 -11.32
N ASN A 40 -9.72 -22.51 -10.29
CA ASN A 40 -10.51 -21.28 -10.30
C ASN A 40 -9.65 -20.01 -10.39
N LYS A 41 -8.43 -20.05 -9.84
CA LYS A 41 -7.43 -18.97 -9.95
C LYS A 41 -6.91 -18.80 -11.39
N HIS A 42 -7.11 -19.82 -12.25
CA HIS A 42 -6.56 -19.81 -13.60
C HIS A 42 -7.34 -18.86 -14.53
N PRO A 43 -6.70 -17.82 -15.12
CA PRO A 43 -7.40 -16.77 -15.87
C PRO A 43 -7.87 -17.20 -17.26
N TYR A 44 -7.40 -18.34 -17.77
CA TYR A 44 -7.68 -18.79 -19.11
C TYR A 44 -8.63 -19.99 -19.12
N LYS A 45 -9.51 -20.05 -20.10
CA LYS A 45 -10.41 -21.20 -20.28
C LYS A 45 -9.63 -22.47 -20.66
N ILE A 46 -10.02 -23.59 -20.09
CA ILE A 46 -9.63 -24.93 -20.52
C ILE A 46 -10.70 -25.39 -21.52
N TYR A 47 -10.31 -25.74 -22.76
CA TYR A 47 -11.23 -26.06 -23.80
C TYR A 47 -10.73 -27.23 -24.66
N GLN A 48 -11.65 -27.94 -25.31
CA GLN A 48 -11.33 -29.01 -26.27
C GLN A 48 -11.29 -28.46 -27.70
N GLY A 49 -10.19 -28.71 -28.38
CA GLY A 49 -10.04 -28.35 -29.79
C GLY A 49 -10.72 -29.34 -30.76
N LYS A 50 -10.78 -28.94 -32.01
CA LYS A 50 -11.38 -29.78 -33.07
C LYS A 50 -10.65 -31.13 -33.31
N ASP A 51 -9.38 -31.20 -32.88
CA ASP A 51 -8.53 -32.38 -32.91
C ASP A 51 -8.73 -33.32 -31.71
N GLY A 52 -9.75 -33.05 -30.88
CA GLY A 52 -10.08 -33.84 -29.70
C GLY A 52 -9.17 -33.61 -28.48
N LYS A 53 -8.12 -32.82 -28.62
CA LYS A 53 -7.16 -32.50 -27.53
C LYS A 53 -7.64 -31.36 -26.68
N TRP A 54 -7.16 -31.29 -25.45
CA TRP A 54 -7.43 -30.22 -24.47
C TRP A 54 -6.34 -29.16 -24.46
N TYR A 55 -6.78 -27.92 -24.42
CA TYR A 55 -5.91 -26.74 -24.52
C TYR A 55 -6.18 -25.76 -23.40
N THR A 56 -5.14 -25.05 -22.99
CA THR A 56 -5.22 -23.84 -22.21
C THR A 56 -3.97 -22.97 -22.47
N TYR A 57 -3.99 -21.73 -22.01
CA TYR A 57 -2.81 -20.89 -21.96
C TYR A 57 -2.29 -20.83 -20.53
N LEU A 58 -0.97 -20.82 -20.33
CA LEU A 58 -0.35 -20.44 -19.05
C LEU A 58 0.21 -19.03 -19.17
N PRO A 59 0.16 -18.21 -18.09
CA PRO A 59 0.84 -16.93 -18.05
C PRO A 59 2.34 -17.09 -18.34
N ASP A 60 2.90 -16.23 -19.18
CA ASP A 60 4.33 -16.19 -19.48
C ASP A 60 4.84 -14.75 -19.49
N LYS A 61 5.94 -14.49 -18.79
CA LYS A 61 6.47 -13.13 -18.63
C LYS A 61 7.05 -12.55 -19.92
N LYS A 62 7.56 -13.40 -20.82
CA LYS A 62 8.19 -12.96 -22.09
C LYS A 62 7.17 -12.76 -23.20
N ASN A 63 6.22 -13.69 -23.32
CA ASN A 63 5.29 -13.75 -24.44
C ASN A 63 3.84 -13.48 -24.04
N GLY A 64 3.61 -13.03 -22.78
CA GLY A 64 2.29 -12.82 -22.20
C GLY A 64 1.57 -14.14 -21.86
N ARG A 65 1.61 -15.12 -22.77
CA ARG A 65 1.00 -16.45 -22.53
C ARG A 65 1.61 -17.53 -23.42
N ILE A 66 1.65 -18.77 -22.91
CA ILE A 66 2.13 -19.96 -23.63
C ILE A 66 0.98 -20.97 -23.75
N LEU A 67 0.73 -21.44 -24.97
CA LEU A 67 -0.27 -22.49 -25.24
C LEU A 67 0.24 -23.84 -24.70
N LYS A 68 -0.58 -24.52 -23.93
CA LYS A 68 -0.39 -25.91 -23.49
C LYS A 68 -1.46 -26.79 -24.06
N LYS A 69 -1.10 -28.03 -24.43
CA LYS A 69 -2.05 -29.05 -24.96
C LYS A 69 -1.79 -30.38 -24.29
N ARG A 70 -2.86 -31.16 -24.07
CA ARG A 70 -2.84 -32.53 -23.56
C ARG A 70 -3.93 -33.35 -24.21
N THR A 71 -3.79 -34.66 -24.15
CA THR A 71 -4.78 -35.61 -24.72
C THR A 71 -6.06 -35.64 -23.88
N ASN A 72 -5.92 -35.58 -22.53
CA ASN A 72 -7.04 -35.68 -21.60
C ASN A 72 -7.27 -34.38 -20.86
N LYS A 73 -8.51 -34.16 -20.39
CA LYS A 73 -8.87 -33.01 -19.58
C LYS A 73 -8.12 -32.99 -18.25
N LYS A 74 -8.00 -34.13 -17.59
CA LYS A 74 -7.29 -34.27 -16.33
C LYS A 74 -5.82 -33.84 -16.46
N ASP A 75 -5.16 -34.25 -17.53
CA ASP A 75 -3.73 -33.94 -17.75
C ASP A 75 -3.48 -32.42 -17.96
N ILE A 76 -4.41 -31.72 -18.63
CA ILE A 76 -4.28 -30.29 -18.83
C ILE A 76 -4.58 -29.53 -17.52
N GLU A 77 -5.53 -29.99 -16.69
CA GLU A 77 -5.79 -29.48 -15.36
C GLU A 77 -4.58 -29.69 -14.45
N ASP A 78 -3.92 -30.84 -14.50
CA ASP A 78 -2.70 -31.13 -13.73
C ASP A 78 -1.55 -30.21 -14.13
N VAL A 79 -1.44 -29.84 -15.40
CA VAL A 79 -0.47 -28.82 -15.85
C VAL A 79 -0.76 -27.45 -15.23
N VAL A 80 -2.03 -27.05 -15.20
CA VAL A 80 -2.46 -25.78 -14.59
C VAL A 80 -2.16 -25.78 -13.08
N ILE A 81 -2.53 -26.85 -12.39
CA ILE A 81 -2.31 -27.01 -10.96
C ILE A 81 -0.82 -26.99 -10.61
N SER A 82 -0.01 -27.74 -11.36
CA SER A 82 1.45 -27.77 -11.16
C SER A 82 2.07 -26.40 -11.36
N PHE A 83 1.60 -25.64 -12.35
CA PHE A 83 2.05 -24.28 -12.59
C PHE A 83 1.74 -23.38 -11.39
N TRP A 84 0.51 -23.37 -10.90
CA TRP A 84 0.12 -22.51 -9.79
C TRP A 84 0.74 -22.94 -8.46
N LYS A 85 0.91 -24.25 -8.21
CA LYS A 85 1.68 -24.74 -7.05
C LYS A 85 3.11 -24.23 -7.07
N GLN A 86 3.78 -24.32 -8.22
CA GLN A 86 5.15 -23.82 -8.38
C GLN A 86 5.25 -22.30 -8.19
N GLU A 87 4.25 -21.56 -8.65
CA GLU A 87 4.18 -20.10 -8.41
C GLU A 87 3.98 -19.78 -6.93
N GLU A 88 3.15 -20.53 -6.20
CA GLU A 88 2.93 -20.36 -4.77
C GLU A 88 4.13 -20.78 -3.93
N GLU A 89 4.83 -21.84 -4.32
CA GLU A 89 6.04 -22.31 -3.64
C GLU A 89 7.23 -21.37 -3.82
N ASN A 90 7.30 -20.69 -4.94
CA ASN A 90 8.33 -19.70 -5.23
C ASN A 90 7.73 -18.45 -5.91
N PRO A 91 7.05 -17.58 -5.13
CA PRO A 91 6.46 -16.36 -5.66
C PRO A 91 7.53 -15.37 -6.14
N THR A 92 7.12 -14.39 -6.94
CA THR A 92 7.98 -13.27 -7.29
C THR A 92 8.01 -12.21 -6.19
N VAL A 93 8.98 -11.31 -6.25
CA VAL A 93 9.04 -10.14 -5.38
C VAL A 93 7.77 -9.30 -5.53
N ASP A 94 7.24 -9.14 -6.77
CA ASP A 94 5.96 -8.45 -7.05
C ASP A 94 4.80 -9.06 -6.26
N MET A 95 4.69 -10.40 -6.25
CA MET A 95 3.61 -11.10 -5.54
C MET A 95 3.71 -10.90 -4.03
N ILE A 96 4.92 -10.90 -3.47
CA ILE A 96 5.15 -10.65 -2.04
C ILE A 96 4.85 -9.20 -1.68
N PHE A 97 5.22 -8.25 -2.55
CA PHE A 97 4.88 -6.84 -2.36
C PHE A 97 3.36 -6.64 -2.31
N GLN A 98 2.64 -7.21 -3.28
CA GLN A 98 1.19 -7.09 -3.34
C GLN A 98 0.52 -7.67 -2.09
N GLU A 99 0.92 -8.88 -1.68
CA GLU A 99 0.41 -9.51 -0.46
C GLU A 99 0.70 -8.66 0.79
N TRP A 100 1.90 -8.08 0.87
CA TRP A 100 2.29 -7.24 2.00
C TRP A 100 1.45 -5.96 2.09
N ILE A 101 1.26 -5.25 0.96
CA ILE A 101 0.56 -3.98 0.95
C ILE A 101 -0.95 -4.16 1.18
N ASP A 102 -1.55 -5.20 0.58
CA ASP A 102 -2.97 -5.54 0.76
C ASP A 102 -3.26 -5.96 2.21
N SER A 103 -2.36 -6.75 2.81
CA SER A 103 -2.44 -7.13 4.22
C SER A 103 -2.37 -5.91 5.16
N LYS A 104 -1.54 -4.91 4.84
CA LYS A 104 -1.45 -3.67 5.62
C LYS A 104 -2.70 -2.82 5.48
N LEU A 105 -3.25 -2.74 4.29
CA LEU A 105 -4.49 -2.01 4.04
C LEU A 105 -5.68 -2.66 4.75
N ALA A 106 -5.80 -3.99 4.64
CA ALA A 106 -6.88 -4.76 5.28
C ALA A 106 -6.87 -4.67 6.81
N ARG A 107 -5.69 -4.47 7.42
CA ARG A 107 -5.54 -4.25 8.87
C ARG A 107 -5.56 -2.79 9.26
N GLU A 108 -5.89 -1.88 8.33
CA GLU A 108 -5.91 -0.42 8.55
C GLU A 108 -4.59 0.16 9.07
N GLU A 109 -3.46 -0.54 8.88
CA GLU A 109 -2.13 -0.06 9.28
C GLU A 109 -1.62 1.07 8.39
N ILE A 110 -2.16 1.19 7.18
CA ILE A 110 -1.88 2.26 6.22
C ILE A 110 -3.16 2.81 5.62
N SER A 111 -3.13 4.09 5.26
CA SER A 111 -4.22 4.71 4.50
C SER A 111 -4.12 4.40 3.00
N LYS A 112 -5.24 4.56 2.26
CA LYS A 112 -5.27 4.43 0.79
C LYS A 112 -4.20 5.32 0.12
N SER A 113 -4.09 6.58 0.52
CA SER A 113 -3.06 7.49 0.00
C SER A 113 -1.62 7.05 0.30
N THR A 114 -1.40 6.29 1.39
CA THR A 114 -0.10 5.68 1.67
C THR A 114 0.15 4.48 0.78
N LYS A 115 -0.89 3.67 0.50
CA LYS A 115 -0.83 2.57 -0.46
C LYS A 115 -0.43 3.10 -1.84
N ASP A 116 -1.13 4.11 -2.38
CA ASP A 116 -0.83 4.71 -3.69
C ASP A 116 0.62 5.21 -3.79
N ARG A 117 1.11 5.81 -2.71
CA ARG A 117 2.51 6.27 -2.65
C ARG A 117 3.49 5.11 -2.70
N TYR A 118 3.20 4.00 -2.00
CA TYR A 118 4.04 2.81 -2.00
C TYR A 118 4.02 2.11 -3.35
N GLU A 119 2.85 2.00 -3.98
CA GLU A 119 2.70 1.42 -5.32
C GLU A 119 3.47 2.22 -6.37
N ARG A 120 3.32 3.54 -6.41
CA ARG A 120 4.10 4.40 -7.33
C ARG A 120 5.60 4.27 -7.14
N GLN A 121 6.07 4.22 -5.91
CA GLN A 121 7.49 4.04 -5.64
C GLN A 121 7.96 2.64 -5.99
N TYR A 122 7.13 1.62 -5.77
CA TYR A 122 7.41 0.27 -6.16
C TYR A 122 7.52 0.15 -7.68
N GLU A 123 6.56 0.64 -8.43
CA GLU A 123 6.59 0.67 -9.89
C GLU A 123 7.86 1.35 -10.43
N GLN A 124 8.27 2.46 -9.82
CA GLN A 124 9.49 3.17 -10.19
C GLN A 124 10.75 2.36 -9.96
N CYS A 125 10.89 1.72 -8.79
CA CYS A 125 12.17 1.16 -8.37
C CYS A 125 12.28 -0.35 -8.59
N PHE A 126 11.16 -1.09 -8.66
CA PHE A 126 11.15 -2.56 -8.69
C PHE A 126 10.75 -3.16 -10.04
N SER A 127 10.55 -2.35 -11.09
CA SER A 127 10.04 -2.81 -12.40
C SER A 127 10.74 -4.06 -12.95
N GLU A 128 12.04 -4.19 -12.79
CA GLU A 128 12.80 -5.37 -13.19
C GLU A 128 13.08 -6.31 -12.02
N PHE A 129 13.48 -5.77 -10.87
CA PHE A 129 13.78 -6.57 -9.69
C PHE A 129 12.57 -7.34 -9.17
N GLY A 130 11.38 -6.75 -9.28
CA GLY A 130 10.10 -7.35 -8.88
C GLY A 130 9.77 -8.67 -9.58
N LYS A 131 10.26 -8.86 -10.79
CA LYS A 131 10.05 -10.07 -11.59
C LYS A 131 10.82 -11.29 -11.10
N ASN A 132 11.84 -11.11 -10.27
CA ASN A 132 12.66 -12.20 -9.78
C ASN A 132 11.88 -13.11 -8.82
N LYS A 133 12.17 -14.40 -8.87
CA LYS A 133 11.66 -15.39 -7.93
C LYS A 133 12.37 -15.21 -6.58
N ILE A 134 11.58 -15.04 -5.51
CA ILE A 134 12.13 -14.62 -4.21
C ILE A 134 13.12 -15.61 -3.60
N LYS A 135 12.87 -16.92 -3.76
CA LYS A 135 13.80 -17.97 -3.28
C LYS A 135 15.12 -18.06 -4.03
N SER A 136 15.20 -17.47 -5.23
CA SER A 136 16.45 -17.46 -6.01
C SER A 136 17.32 -16.25 -5.74
N LEU A 137 16.87 -15.32 -4.90
CA LEU A 137 17.63 -14.14 -4.53
C LEU A 137 18.58 -14.46 -3.37
N SER A 138 19.87 -14.19 -3.58
CA SER A 138 20.88 -14.18 -2.53
C SER A 138 20.92 -12.83 -1.81
N GLU A 139 21.59 -12.78 -0.66
CA GLU A 139 21.89 -11.52 0.03
C GLU A 139 22.62 -10.54 -0.88
N TYR A 140 23.58 -11.04 -1.67
CA TYR A 140 24.34 -10.24 -2.64
C TYR A 140 23.45 -9.62 -3.73
N ASP A 141 22.44 -10.33 -4.23
CA ASP A 141 21.49 -9.77 -5.22
C ASP A 141 20.68 -8.63 -4.64
N VAL A 142 20.27 -8.76 -3.38
CA VAL A 142 19.51 -7.71 -2.67
C VAL A 142 20.40 -6.52 -2.34
N GLU A 143 21.64 -6.75 -1.90
CA GLU A 143 22.62 -5.68 -1.67
C GLU A 143 22.90 -4.89 -2.95
N ASN A 144 23.16 -5.57 -4.06
CA ASN A 144 23.36 -4.93 -5.35
C ASN A 144 22.11 -4.12 -5.78
N PHE A 145 20.91 -4.65 -5.57
CA PHE A 145 19.70 -3.92 -5.86
C PHE A 145 19.62 -2.64 -5.02
N VAL A 146 19.91 -2.69 -3.73
CA VAL A 146 19.91 -1.53 -2.83
C VAL A 146 20.89 -0.46 -3.29
N LEU A 147 22.12 -0.84 -3.60
CA LEU A 147 23.19 0.08 -4.04
C LEU A 147 22.87 0.69 -5.41
N ASN A 148 22.47 -0.15 -6.37
CA ASN A 148 22.13 0.31 -7.71
C ASN A 148 20.92 1.22 -7.71
N ALA A 149 19.87 0.95 -6.91
CA ALA A 149 18.69 1.78 -6.84
C ALA A 149 18.99 3.21 -6.40
N ILE A 150 19.97 3.43 -5.51
CA ILE A 150 20.38 4.77 -5.09
C ILE A 150 20.91 5.57 -6.28
N HIS A 151 21.72 4.93 -7.10
CA HIS A 151 22.36 5.55 -8.26
C HIS A 151 21.37 5.69 -9.44
N ASP A 152 20.71 4.60 -9.84
CA ASP A 152 19.89 4.53 -11.05
C ASP A 152 18.66 5.44 -10.97
N PHE A 153 18.07 5.55 -9.78
CA PHE A 153 16.94 6.44 -9.52
C PHE A 153 17.35 7.79 -8.92
N ASN A 154 18.64 8.06 -8.83
CA ASN A 154 19.18 9.33 -8.31
C ASN A 154 18.50 9.74 -6.99
N LEU A 155 18.48 8.83 -6.02
CA LEU A 155 17.69 8.99 -4.80
C LEU A 155 18.30 10.03 -3.84
N THR A 156 17.42 10.80 -3.22
CA THR A 156 17.78 11.57 -2.01
C THR A 156 17.82 10.64 -0.79
N THR A 157 18.41 11.07 0.31
CA THR A 157 18.37 10.32 1.59
C THR A 157 16.92 10.00 2.01
N LYS A 158 15.98 10.93 1.80
CA LYS A 158 14.56 10.72 2.08
C LYS A 158 13.93 9.71 1.11
N GLY A 159 14.26 9.81 -0.18
CA GLY A 159 13.81 8.85 -1.21
C GLY A 159 14.26 7.43 -0.87
N PHE A 160 15.52 7.26 -0.47
CA PHE A 160 16.04 5.97 -0.02
C PHE A 160 15.35 5.46 1.26
N SER A 161 15.10 6.32 2.24
CA SER A 161 14.36 5.94 3.45
C SER A 161 12.96 5.37 3.12
N ASN A 162 12.29 5.93 2.13
CA ASN A 162 11.00 5.42 1.65
C ASN A 162 11.18 4.07 0.95
N LEU A 163 12.16 3.95 0.04
CA LEU A 163 12.48 2.69 -0.64
C LEU A 163 12.81 1.57 0.36
N ARG A 164 13.62 1.87 1.37
CA ARG A 164 13.95 0.95 2.46
C ARG A 164 12.72 0.40 3.18
N THR A 165 11.67 1.22 3.33
CA THR A 165 10.40 0.75 3.92
C THR A 165 9.77 -0.36 3.09
N LEU A 166 9.79 -0.25 1.76
CA LEU A 166 9.28 -1.29 0.85
C LEU A 166 10.13 -2.55 0.91
N ILE A 167 11.46 -2.40 0.81
CA ILE A 167 12.42 -3.52 0.91
C ILE A 167 12.19 -4.29 2.22
N PHE A 168 12.11 -3.59 3.36
CA PHE A 168 11.86 -4.23 4.64
C PHE A 168 10.51 -4.92 4.71
N GLY A 169 9.46 -4.31 4.15
CA GLY A 169 8.13 -4.91 4.11
C GLY A 169 8.11 -6.23 3.36
N ILE A 170 8.67 -6.23 2.16
CA ILE A 170 8.73 -7.41 1.28
C ILE A 170 9.55 -8.54 1.91
N PHE A 171 10.79 -8.27 2.27
CA PHE A 171 11.71 -9.33 2.73
C PHE A 171 11.42 -9.82 4.14
N ARG A 172 10.85 -9.01 5.03
CA ARG A 172 10.35 -9.49 6.34
C ARG A 172 9.15 -10.42 6.16
N LEU A 173 8.24 -10.12 5.24
CA LEU A 173 7.14 -11.04 4.91
C LEU A 173 7.68 -12.33 4.30
N ALA A 174 8.61 -12.23 3.35
CA ALA A 174 9.26 -13.39 2.73
C ALA A 174 9.95 -14.29 3.79
N LYS A 175 10.69 -13.71 4.74
CA LYS A 175 11.32 -14.45 5.84
C LYS A 175 10.27 -15.12 6.74
N LYS A 176 9.19 -14.41 7.08
CA LYS A 176 8.09 -14.98 7.87
C LYS A 176 7.45 -16.18 7.17
N LYS A 177 7.37 -16.15 5.85
CA LYS A 177 6.87 -17.25 5.01
C LYS A 177 7.93 -18.33 4.74
N LYS A 178 9.13 -18.20 5.29
CA LYS A 178 10.27 -19.10 5.06
C LYS A 178 10.67 -19.23 3.60
N LEU A 179 10.52 -18.16 2.83
CA LEU A 179 10.92 -18.07 1.42
C LEU A 179 12.38 -17.61 1.27
N VAL A 180 12.90 -16.91 2.26
CA VAL A 180 14.30 -16.52 2.43
C VAL A 180 14.74 -16.80 3.86
N ASP A 181 16.01 -17.03 4.08
CA ASP A 181 16.63 -17.37 5.38
C ASP A 181 17.36 -16.20 6.03
N PHE A 182 17.81 -15.23 5.24
CA PHE A 182 18.54 -14.05 5.72
C PHE A 182 17.66 -13.00 6.38
N SER A 183 18.30 -12.10 7.13
CA SER A 183 17.66 -10.95 7.79
C SER A 183 17.88 -9.67 6.98
N ILE A 184 16.84 -9.16 6.34
CA ILE A 184 16.94 -7.89 5.59
C ILE A 184 17.36 -6.71 6.47
N THR A 185 17.07 -6.75 7.77
CA THR A 185 17.43 -5.67 8.69
C THR A 185 18.94 -5.66 8.94
N GLU A 186 19.53 -6.84 9.15
CA GLU A 186 20.98 -7.02 9.29
C GLU A 186 21.68 -6.67 7.99
N LEU A 187 21.24 -7.27 6.87
CA LEU A 187 21.81 -7.02 5.56
C LEU A 187 21.88 -5.53 5.22
N VAL A 188 20.77 -4.80 5.36
CA VAL A 188 20.74 -3.35 5.02
C VAL A 188 21.53 -2.50 6.03
N SER A 189 21.67 -2.94 7.29
CA SER A 189 22.53 -2.22 8.27
C SER A 189 23.99 -2.40 8.00
N ASP A 190 24.38 -3.53 7.40
CA ASP A 190 25.78 -3.85 7.10
C ASP A 190 26.27 -3.22 5.78
N ILE A 191 25.34 -2.74 4.93
CA ILE A 191 25.70 -2.03 3.71
C ILE A 191 26.28 -0.65 4.05
N GLU A 192 27.55 -0.44 3.68
CA GLU A 192 28.19 0.86 3.80
C GLU A 192 27.73 1.81 2.67
N ILE A 193 26.78 2.70 2.99
CA ILE A 193 26.29 3.70 2.03
C ILE A 193 26.87 5.07 2.36
N SER A 194 27.73 5.59 1.49
CA SER A 194 28.25 6.94 1.63
C SER A 194 27.15 8.00 1.49
N ARG A 195 27.16 9.03 2.33
CA ARG A 195 26.28 10.19 2.17
C ARG A 195 26.45 10.90 0.83
N LYS A 196 27.60 10.76 0.19
CA LYS A 196 27.90 11.34 -1.13
C LYS A 196 27.17 10.64 -2.28
N SER A 197 26.71 9.39 -2.07
CA SER A 197 25.96 8.63 -3.07
C SER A 197 24.53 9.15 -3.27
N PHE A 198 24.01 9.94 -2.34
CA PHE A 198 22.67 10.48 -2.44
C PHE A 198 22.65 11.81 -3.19
N ARG A 199 21.61 11.99 -4.00
CA ARG A 199 21.32 13.30 -4.59
C ARG A 199 21.10 14.35 -3.48
N ARG A 200 21.79 15.46 -3.58
CA ARG A 200 21.60 16.61 -2.70
C ARG A 200 20.56 17.54 -3.32
N GLU A 201 19.46 17.75 -2.65
CA GLU A 201 18.54 18.84 -2.96
C GLU A 201 18.86 20.01 -2.03
N GLN A 202 19.50 21.02 -2.57
CA GLN A 202 19.62 22.31 -1.89
C GLN A 202 18.50 23.19 -2.43
N LYS A 203 17.39 23.22 -1.70
CA LYS A 203 16.36 24.23 -1.92
C LYS A 203 16.71 25.43 -1.06
N THR A 204 16.74 26.62 -1.66
CA THR A 204 16.89 27.85 -0.92
C THR A 204 15.61 28.12 -0.11
N ASP A 205 15.70 28.92 0.96
CA ASP A 205 14.50 29.31 1.72
C ASP A 205 13.48 30.03 0.84
N GLU A 206 13.94 30.81 -0.13
CA GLU A 206 13.12 31.51 -1.12
C GLU A 206 12.27 30.57 -1.99
N GLU A 207 12.72 29.33 -2.22
CA GLU A 207 11.97 28.31 -2.96
C GLU A 207 10.97 27.54 -2.09
N GLN A 208 11.04 27.67 -0.77
CA GLN A 208 10.25 26.87 0.15
C GLN A 208 9.21 27.67 0.94
N VAL A 209 9.46 28.94 1.19
CA VAL A 209 8.61 29.83 2.01
C VAL A 209 8.50 31.21 1.37
N PHE A 210 7.40 31.90 1.62
CA PHE A 210 7.30 33.31 1.31
C PHE A 210 8.20 34.09 2.26
N MET A 211 9.09 34.88 1.71
CA MET A 211 9.98 35.73 2.49
C MET A 211 9.23 36.88 3.13
N THR A 212 9.80 37.47 4.20
CA THR A 212 9.17 38.56 4.98
C THR A 212 8.78 39.77 4.11
N ASN A 213 9.55 40.05 3.06
CA ASN A 213 9.27 41.15 2.11
C ASN A 213 8.14 40.81 1.11
N GLU A 214 7.84 39.52 0.87
CA GLU A 214 6.79 39.07 -0.04
C GLU A 214 5.42 38.94 0.65
N LEU A 215 5.41 38.55 1.92
CA LEU A 215 4.20 38.34 2.71
C LEU A 215 3.19 39.50 2.64
N PRO A 216 3.55 40.78 2.78
CA PRO A 216 2.59 41.87 2.70
C PRO A 216 1.86 41.93 1.36
N ARG A 217 2.57 41.63 0.28
CA ARG A 217 2.00 41.61 -1.09
C ARG A 217 1.03 40.42 -1.27
N VAL A 218 1.38 39.25 -0.75
CA VAL A 218 0.51 38.07 -0.75
C VAL A 218 -0.76 38.32 0.05
N MET A 219 -0.63 38.90 1.25
CA MET A 219 -1.78 39.23 2.11
C MET A 219 -2.71 40.25 1.45
N ASP A 220 -2.14 41.32 0.90
CA ASP A 220 -2.92 42.36 0.20
C ASP A 220 -3.71 41.79 -0.99
N TYR A 221 -3.08 40.87 -1.75
CA TYR A 221 -3.77 40.18 -2.85
C TYR A 221 -4.93 39.34 -2.35
N LEU A 222 -4.73 38.51 -1.31
CA LEU A 222 -5.76 37.63 -0.75
C LEU A 222 -6.92 38.42 -0.12
N GLU A 223 -6.60 39.55 0.51
CA GLU A 223 -7.62 40.44 1.13
C GLU A 223 -8.42 41.22 0.07
N LYS A 224 -7.85 41.51 -1.08
CA LYS A 224 -8.55 42.19 -2.20
C LYS A 224 -9.37 41.23 -3.06
N ASN A 225 -8.94 40.01 -3.22
CA ASN A 225 -9.58 38.98 -4.06
C ASN A 225 -10.28 37.92 -3.20
N GLN A 226 -11.42 38.27 -2.64
CA GLN A 226 -12.11 37.54 -1.58
C GLN A 226 -13.05 36.45 -2.11
N ASP A 227 -12.56 35.56 -3.01
CA ASP A 227 -13.26 34.30 -3.30
C ASP A 227 -13.01 33.26 -2.21
N ILE A 228 -13.75 32.15 -2.26
CA ILE A 228 -13.68 31.10 -1.23
C ILE A 228 -12.28 30.48 -1.08
N VAL A 229 -11.53 30.36 -2.19
CA VAL A 229 -10.19 29.79 -2.19
C VAL A 229 -9.20 30.76 -1.53
N ASN A 230 -9.24 32.02 -1.94
CA ASN A 230 -8.37 33.07 -1.39
C ASN A 230 -8.64 33.31 0.10
N LEU A 231 -9.91 33.30 0.52
CA LEU A 231 -10.28 33.40 1.94
C LEU A 231 -9.79 32.17 2.72
N GLY A 232 -9.89 30.99 2.15
CA GLY A 232 -9.33 29.76 2.75
C GLY A 232 -7.82 29.86 2.93
N ILE A 233 -7.09 30.29 1.90
CA ILE A 233 -5.63 30.48 1.97
C ILE A 233 -5.28 31.55 3.02
N LEU A 234 -6.01 32.65 3.07
CA LEU A 234 -5.81 33.69 4.08
C LEU A 234 -6.02 33.12 5.48
N LEU A 235 -7.05 32.30 5.68
CA LEU A 235 -7.29 31.63 6.96
C LEU A 235 -6.14 30.70 7.34
N LEU A 236 -5.53 29.94 6.39
CA LEU A 236 -4.36 29.12 6.64
C LEU A 236 -3.18 29.95 7.15
N PHE A 237 -2.91 31.09 6.55
CA PHE A 237 -1.85 32.00 7.03
C PHE A 237 -2.11 32.55 8.43
N LYS A 238 -3.37 32.84 8.77
CA LYS A 238 -3.74 33.42 10.08
C LYS A 238 -3.83 32.39 11.21
N THR A 239 -4.01 31.12 10.89
CA THR A 239 -4.33 30.07 11.88
C THR A 239 -3.33 28.92 11.92
N GLY A 240 -2.55 28.71 10.87
CA GLY A 240 -1.65 27.55 10.76
C GLY A 240 -2.38 26.21 10.60
N LEU A 241 -3.64 26.22 10.18
CA LEU A 241 -4.36 25.00 9.78
C LEU A 241 -3.64 24.29 8.63
N ARG A 242 -3.71 22.96 8.60
CA ARG A 242 -3.27 22.21 7.43
C ARG A 242 -4.33 22.27 6.33
N ILE A 243 -3.91 22.20 5.07
CA ILE A 243 -4.84 22.25 3.92
C ILE A 243 -5.97 21.22 4.05
N GLY A 244 -5.67 19.98 4.44
CA GLY A 244 -6.70 18.95 4.61
C GLY A 244 -7.64 19.21 5.80
N GLU A 245 -7.18 19.90 6.84
CA GLU A 245 -8.01 20.32 7.97
C GLU A 245 -9.00 21.41 7.52
N LEU A 246 -8.51 22.39 6.73
CA LEU A 246 -9.35 23.43 6.15
C LEU A 246 -10.41 22.86 5.20
N SER A 247 -9.98 22.00 4.25
CA SER A 247 -10.90 21.40 3.26
C SER A 247 -11.95 20.50 3.89
N GLY A 248 -11.62 19.83 5.01
CA GLY A 248 -12.55 19.00 5.76
C GLY A 248 -13.44 19.75 6.75
N LEU A 249 -13.28 21.07 6.90
CA LEU A 249 -13.98 21.88 7.90
C LEU A 249 -15.46 21.96 7.61
N LYS A 250 -16.31 21.71 8.62
CA LYS A 250 -17.77 21.88 8.56
C LYS A 250 -18.19 23.08 9.43
N LYS A 251 -19.36 23.63 9.14
CA LYS A 251 -19.92 24.75 9.93
C LYS A 251 -20.02 24.45 11.42
N CYS A 252 -20.39 23.21 11.77
CA CYS A 252 -20.50 22.77 13.17
C CYS A 252 -19.16 22.74 13.91
N ASP A 253 -18.04 22.82 13.21
CA ASP A 253 -16.71 22.82 13.81
C ASP A 253 -16.26 24.25 14.18
N ILE A 254 -17.08 25.26 13.93
CA ILE A 254 -16.76 26.67 14.18
C ILE A 254 -17.70 27.22 15.22
N ASP A 255 -17.18 27.54 16.38
CA ASP A 255 -17.89 28.25 17.46
C ASP A 255 -17.24 29.63 17.68
N GLY A 256 -17.99 30.67 17.28
CA GLY A 256 -17.47 32.05 17.33
C GLY A 256 -16.17 32.19 16.52
N ASN A 257 -15.08 32.47 17.23
CA ASN A 257 -13.73 32.59 16.67
C ASN A 257 -12.86 31.34 16.94
N VAL A 258 -13.46 30.23 17.38
CA VAL A 258 -12.77 28.96 17.64
C VAL A 258 -13.10 27.97 16.53
N ILE A 259 -12.06 27.32 15.99
CA ILE A 259 -12.16 26.22 15.04
C ILE A 259 -11.77 24.95 15.77
N HIS A 260 -12.71 24.01 15.90
CA HIS A 260 -12.48 22.68 16.46
C HIS A 260 -11.94 21.77 15.35
N VAL A 261 -10.64 21.52 15.32
CA VAL A 261 -10.01 20.62 14.34
C VAL A 261 -10.26 19.18 14.77
N CYS A 262 -11.24 18.54 14.18
CA CYS A 262 -11.61 17.15 14.48
C CYS A 262 -11.64 16.24 13.24
N ARG A 263 -11.44 16.80 12.04
CA ARG A 263 -11.48 16.05 10.78
C ARG A 263 -10.45 16.56 9.77
N THR A 264 -10.23 15.75 8.72
CA THR A 264 -9.34 16.11 7.62
C THR A 264 -9.82 15.54 6.31
N GLU A 265 -9.69 16.28 5.23
CA GLU A 265 -9.85 15.75 3.88
C GLU A 265 -8.56 15.08 3.44
N ILE A 266 -8.69 13.91 2.84
CA ILE A 266 -7.61 13.18 2.18
C ILE A 266 -7.91 13.02 0.69
N CYS A 267 -6.86 12.93 -0.11
CA CYS A 267 -6.95 12.61 -1.53
C CYS A 267 -6.20 11.30 -1.80
N TYR A 268 -6.81 10.41 -2.58
CA TYR A 268 -6.19 9.16 -3.06
C TYR A 268 -6.73 8.83 -4.45
N GLU A 269 -6.08 7.89 -5.14
CA GLU A 269 -6.56 7.36 -6.42
C GLU A 269 -7.41 6.11 -6.16
N ASP A 270 -8.55 5.99 -6.83
CA ASP A 270 -9.36 4.78 -6.83
C ASP A 270 -8.87 3.77 -7.87
N ASP A 271 -9.53 2.60 -7.95
CA ASP A 271 -9.17 1.53 -8.88
C ASP A 271 -9.27 1.97 -10.36
N SER A 272 -10.02 3.06 -10.65
CA SER A 272 -10.13 3.67 -11.99
C SER A 272 -9.06 4.73 -12.26
N LYS A 273 -8.10 4.93 -11.35
CA LYS A 273 -7.09 5.99 -11.33
C LYS A 273 -7.69 7.41 -11.29
N SER A 274 -8.92 7.53 -10.79
CA SER A 274 -9.57 8.80 -10.55
C SER A 274 -9.25 9.32 -9.15
N ARG A 275 -9.03 10.65 -9.04
CA ARG A 275 -8.80 11.27 -7.73
C ARG A 275 -10.08 11.33 -6.93
N VAL A 276 -10.06 10.73 -5.75
CA VAL A 276 -11.15 10.76 -4.78
C VAL A 276 -10.75 11.63 -3.59
N PHE A 277 -11.66 12.55 -3.22
CA PHE A 277 -11.54 13.38 -2.03
C PHE A 277 -12.51 12.86 -0.99
N GLU A 278 -11.99 12.53 0.19
CA GLU A 278 -12.77 11.93 1.29
C GLU A 278 -12.51 12.70 2.58
N VAL A 279 -13.56 13.17 3.21
CA VAL A 279 -13.46 13.79 4.55
C VAL A 279 -13.55 12.70 5.60
N ARG A 280 -12.54 12.61 6.44
CA ARG A 280 -12.48 11.71 7.59
C ARG A 280 -12.82 12.46 8.86
N ASP A 281 -13.67 11.88 9.70
CA ASP A 281 -14.09 12.45 10.99
C ASP A 281 -13.02 12.28 12.10
N PHE A 282 -11.76 12.14 11.72
CA PHE A 282 -10.60 12.14 12.61
C PHE A 282 -9.37 12.68 11.88
N PRO A 283 -8.49 13.45 12.53
CA PRO A 283 -7.25 13.92 11.95
C PRO A 283 -6.22 12.78 11.85
N LYS A 284 -5.10 13.04 11.19
CA LYS A 284 -4.04 12.04 10.96
C LYS A 284 -3.48 11.41 12.25
N THR A 285 -3.54 12.12 13.37
CA THR A 285 -3.09 11.68 14.70
C THR A 285 -4.02 12.23 15.75
N GLU A 286 -4.13 11.57 16.90
CA GLU A 286 -4.91 12.07 18.05
C GLU A 286 -4.50 13.49 18.48
N ALA A 287 -3.20 13.78 18.46
CA ALA A 287 -2.68 15.13 18.72
C ALA A 287 -3.12 16.18 17.66
N GLY A 288 -3.73 15.74 16.57
CA GLY A 288 -4.33 16.63 15.57
C GLY A 288 -5.66 17.22 16.01
N ILE A 289 -6.37 16.59 16.97
CA ILE A 289 -7.60 17.13 17.56
C ILE A 289 -7.21 18.30 18.45
N ARG A 290 -7.65 19.50 18.09
CA ARG A 290 -7.30 20.73 18.82
C ARG A 290 -8.23 21.85 18.47
N ASP A 291 -8.27 22.84 19.36
CA ASP A 291 -8.91 24.12 19.11
C ASP A 291 -7.90 25.11 18.54
N VAL A 292 -8.31 25.81 17.51
CA VAL A 292 -7.54 26.85 16.86
C VAL A 292 -8.29 28.18 16.96
N PHE A 293 -7.68 29.16 17.62
CA PHE A 293 -8.28 30.48 17.80
C PHE A 293 -7.97 31.35 16.58
N VAL A 294 -9.03 31.88 15.97
CA VAL A 294 -8.90 32.90 14.92
C VAL A 294 -8.79 34.27 15.59
N PRO A 295 -7.74 35.05 15.30
CA PRO A 295 -7.59 36.40 15.87
C PRO A 295 -8.85 37.26 15.60
N GLU A 296 -9.26 38.08 16.59
CA GLU A 296 -10.48 38.90 16.49
C GLU A 296 -10.51 39.77 15.24
N ASN A 297 -9.38 40.38 14.88
CA ASN A 297 -9.24 41.19 13.66
C ASN A 297 -9.34 40.38 12.36
N CYS A 298 -9.39 39.04 12.43
CA CYS A 298 -9.53 38.11 11.31
C CYS A 298 -10.90 37.37 11.30
N SER A 299 -11.76 37.59 12.30
CA SER A 299 -13.10 36.94 12.43
C SER A 299 -14.00 37.17 11.21
N TRP A 300 -13.82 38.28 10.53
CA TRP A 300 -14.54 38.60 9.28
C TRP A 300 -14.33 37.56 8.17
N ILE A 301 -13.17 36.87 8.15
CA ILE A 301 -12.87 35.80 7.19
C ILE A 301 -13.86 34.64 7.36
N LEU A 302 -14.06 34.20 8.62
CA LEU A 302 -15.04 33.12 8.92
C LEU A 302 -16.46 33.54 8.57
N GLN A 303 -16.84 34.79 8.86
CA GLN A 303 -18.18 35.29 8.51
C GLN A 303 -18.42 35.28 7.00
N LYS A 304 -17.42 35.71 6.19
CA LYS A 304 -17.52 35.65 4.73
C LYS A 304 -17.59 34.23 4.19
N ILE A 305 -16.74 33.34 4.69
CA ILE A 305 -16.78 31.93 4.28
C ILE A 305 -18.15 31.32 4.58
N ARG A 306 -18.75 31.61 5.74
CA ARG A 306 -20.11 31.15 6.08
C ARG A 306 -21.19 31.62 5.12
N VAL A 307 -21.06 32.85 4.58
CA VAL A 307 -22.02 33.40 3.62
C VAL A 307 -21.84 32.81 2.22
N MET A 308 -20.60 32.56 1.81
CA MET A 308 -20.27 32.04 0.47
C MET A 308 -20.57 30.55 0.33
N ASN A 309 -20.53 29.80 1.46
CA ASN A 309 -20.84 28.37 1.48
C ASN A 309 -21.99 28.12 2.48
N PRO A 310 -23.24 28.38 2.10
CA PRO A 310 -24.42 28.33 2.97
C PRO A 310 -24.81 26.91 3.40
#